data_afdf134e30e6b549adae4725e193c190
#
_entry.id   afdf134e30e6b549adae4725e193c190
#
_cell.length_a   1.000
_cell.length_b   1.000
_cell.length_c   1.000
_cell.angle_alpha   90.00
_cell.angle_beta   90.00
_cell.angle_gamma   90.00
#
_symmetry.space_group_name_H-M   'P 1'
#
loop_
_entity.id
_entity.type
_entity.pdbx_description
1 polymer ?
#
loop_
_entity_poly.entity_id
_entity_poly.type
_entity_poly.pdbx_seq_one_letter_code
_entity_poly.pdbx_strand_id
1 'polypeptide(L)'
;MGQIHKQFSDDEVKQYFKWYENKVFTKSEVLQALGIKDSRFYVLLARFRDKSKDFSVAYNRVAKTRVLPSAVVKQIHKELEIERGFIQNPAMPIMFYNYAAIRDGVEVSTGHSLSAQTVINYARRWGFYIERPKHKGHSREVLTDSVGMLLQHDASLHQWSPYAVRSDGRPLKWSLITTLDDHSRKLLYAGLFEHESAWAHITALESVVLKYGIGIQYYSDNHAIFRYVANRDMNGMSAANYQRILGTDDIAPQWKQCVEAAGMKVTYALSPEAKGKIERPYRWLQDRIVRRAAREHARNIQEVRLLLAQEVDRYNNRQVHSTTREIPAKRFETATKEGRTCFRPLDITQARPPVTSTKDIFCLRTQRKVNGYGKISLAGTQLSVPGHLPDGTAITLHIIPNTPLTEVRFLRSNTVLGYQQIETPPSLQF
;
A
#
# COMPACT_ATOMS: atom_id res chain seq x y z
N MET A 1 25.28 17.20 14.16
CA MET A 1 26.61 17.25 14.78
C MET A 1 27.01 15.86 15.23
N GLY A 2 28.14 15.34 14.77
CA GLY A 2 28.67 14.05 15.18
C GLY A 2 29.08 14.04 16.66
N GLN A 3 28.98 12.88 17.30
CA GLN A 3 29.43 12.73 18.68
C GLN A 3 30.95 12.65 18.68
N ILE A 4 31.64 13.59 19.39
CA ILE A 4 33.09 13.74 19.39
C ILE A 4 33.85 12.42 19.65
N HIS A 5 33.36 11.58 20.57
CA HIS A 5 33.97 10.28 20.89
C HIS A 5 33.84 9.21 19.75
N LYS A 6 33.13 9.54 18.68
CA LYS A 6 33.03 8.68 17.47
C LYS A 6 33.94 9.15 16.35
N GLN A 7 34.49 10.37 16.47
CA GLN A 7 35.28 11.02 15.45
C GLN A 7 36.75 11.17 15.87
N PHE A 8 37.00 11.32 17.18
CA PHE A 8 38.32 11.58 17.74
C PHE A 8 38.58 10.65 18.92
N SER A 9 39.80 10.16 19.03
CA SER A 9 40.33 9.46 20.21
C SER A 9 40.59 10.45 21.37
N ASP A 10 40.74 9.91 22.56
CA ASP A 10 41.07 10.68 23.75
C ASP A 10 42.38 11.45 23.57
N ASP A 11 43.39 10.82 22.92
CA ASP A 11 44.71 11.43 22.73
C ASP A 11 44.69 12.52 21.66
N GLU A 12 43.93 12.39 20.60
CA GLU A 12 43.77 13.46 19.62
C GLU A 12 43.15 14.70 20.26
N VAL A 13 42.11 14.54 21.07
CA VAL A 13 41.47 15.66 21.75
C VAL A 13 42.40 16.28 22.79
N LYS A 14 43.19 15.48 23.54
CA LYS A 14 44.23 15.98 24.43
C LYS A 14 45.25 16.86 23.68
N GLN A 15 45.63 16.48 22.46
CA GLN A 15 46.58 17.24 21.67
C GLN A 15 46.03 18.60 21.26
N TYR A 16 44.73 18.70 20.87
CA TYR A 16 44.08 19.99 20.59
C TYR A 16 44.06 20.91 21.83
N PHE A 17 43.81 20.37 23.02
CA PHE A 17 43.86 21.16 24.26
C PHE A 17 45.27 21.59 24.64
N LYS A 18 46.32 20.76 24.41
CA LYS A 18 47.73 21.18 24.58
C LYS A 18 48.06 22.33 23.65
N TRP A 19 47.65 22.27 22.37
CA TRP A 19 47.88 23.38 21.44
C TRP A 19 47.11 24.64 21.83
N TYR A 20 45.91 24.52 22.38
CA TYR A 20 45.18 25.64 22.92
C TYR A 20 45.90 26.30 24.12
N GLU A 21 46.37 25.52 25.10
CA GLU A 21 47.11 26.04 26.26
C GLU A 21 48.41 26.66 25.87
N ASN A 22 49.11 26.10 24.89
CA ASN A 22 50.36 26.64 24.36
C ASN A 22 50.14 27.81 23.37
N LYS A 23 48.91 28.31 23.23
CA LYS A 23 48.54 29.41 22.33
C LYS A 23 48.84 29.17 20.85
N VAL A 24 48.99 27.90 20.43
CA VAL A 24 49.15 27.49 19.03
C VAL A 24 47.83 27.59 18.29
N PHE A 25 46.74 27.21 18.94
CA PHE A 25 45.36 27.34 18.43
C PHE A 25 44.56 28.29 19.32
N THR A 26 43.71 29.08 18.67
CA THR A 26 42.65 29.86 19.35
C THR A 26 41.49 28.97 19.75
N LYS A 27 40.67 29.40 20.67
CA LYS A 27 39.44 28.69 21.04
C LYS A 27 38.53 28.42 19.81
N SER A 28 38.40 29.40 18.92
CA SER A 28 37.58 29.30 17.74
C SER A 28 38.04 28.16 16.81
N GLU A 29 39.33 28.03 16.60
CA GLU A 29 39.92 26.97 15.78
C GLU A 29 39.72 25.60 16.38
N VAL A 30 39.87 25.45 17.71
CA VAL A 30 39.60 24.18 18.40
C VAL A 30 38.10 23.80 18.31
N LEU A 31 37.19 24.77 18.47
CA LEU A 31 35.76 24.53 18.32
C LEU A 31 35.41 24.04 16.91
N GLN A 32 35.98 24.66 15.89
CA GLN A 32 35.79 24.31 14.50
C GLN A 32 36.39 22.94 14.19
N ALA A 33 37.62 22.67 14.59
CA ALA A 33 38.32 21.41 14.34
C ALA A 33 37.63 20.22 14.99
N LEU A 34 37.18 20.34 16.24
CA LEU A 34 36.50 19.29 16.96
C LEU A 34 34.97 19.22 16.69
N GLY A 35 34.38 20.19 15.97
CA GLY A 35 32.97 20.28 15.70
C GLY A 35 32.09 20.41 16.95
N ILE A 36 32.58 21.07 18.01
CA ILE A 36 31.89 21.21 19.30
C ILE A 36 31.46 22.64 19.57
N LYS A 37 30.49 22.79 20.49
CA LYS A 37 30.05 24.10 20.99
C LYS A 37 30.81 24.51 22.25
N ASP A 38 30.75 25.79 22.59
CA ASP A 38 31.40 26.39 23.78
C ASP A 38 31.17 25.60 25.06
N SER A 39 29.94 25.23 25.36
CA SER A 39 29.62 24.49 26.57
C SER A 39 30.38 23.16 26.66
N ARG A 40 30.50 22.44 25.54
CA ARG A 40 31.24 21.18 25.50
C ARG A 40 32.73 21.37 25.58
N PHE A 41 33.26 22.44 24.98
CA PHE A 41 34.66 22.81 25.05
C PHE A 41 35.11 23.02 26.51
N TYR A 42 34.40 23.83 27.29
CA TYR A 42 34.77 24.07 28.69
C TYR A 42 34.67 22.84 29.57
N VAL A 43 33.67 21.98 29.34
CA VAL A 43 33.54 20.70 30.05
C VAL A 43 34.73 19.79 29.76
N LEU A 44 35.19 19.72 28.52
CA LEU A 44 36.35 18.88 28.15
C LEU A 44 37.67 19.50 28.61
N LEU A 45 37.80 20.81 28.50
CA LEU A 45 38.99 21.54 29.00
C LEU A 45 39.14 21.36 30.51
N ALA A 46 38.05 21.45 31.28
CA ALA A 46 38.09 21.20 32.73
C ALA A 46 38.53 19.76 33.03
N ARG A 47 38.05 18.79 32.27
CA ARG A 47 38.50 17.38 32.41
C ARG A 47 39.96 17.19 32.03
N PHE A 48 40.43 17.89 31.00
CA PHE A 48 41.83 17.84 30.58
C PHE A 48 42.78 18.42 31.64
N ARG A 49 42.34 19.45 32.35
CA ARG A 49 43.10 20.09 33.45
C ARG A 49 43.05 19.30 34.75
N ASP A 50 42.07 18.44 34.93
CA ASP A 50 41.95 17.60 36.12
C ASP A 50 42.92 16.40 36.01
N LYS A 51 44.09 16.57 36.64
CA LYS A 51 45.14 15.53 36.67
C LYS A 51 44.84 14.37 37.59
N SER A 52 43.74 14.43 38.35
CA SER A 52 43.34 13.36 39.28
C SER A 52 42.63 12.16 38.60
N LYS A 53 42.26 12.34 37.34
CA LYS A 53 41.50 11.32 36.56
C LYS A 53 42.04 11.22 35.15
N ASP A 54 41.95 10.03 34.59
CA ASP A 54 42.24 9.82 33.16
C ASP A 54 41.24 10.61 32.30
N PHE A 55 41.78 11.41 31.38
CA PHE A 55 40.96 12.16 30.44
C PHE A 55 40.25 11.24 29.49
N SER A 56 38.93 11.42 29.34
CA SER A 56 38.14 10.73 28.34
C SER A 56 37.09 11.66 27.71
N VAL A 57 36.98 11.58 26.40
CA VAL A 57 35.89 12.21 25.61
C VAL A 57 34.59 11.45 25.70
N ALA A 58 34.61 10.26 26.30
CA ALA A 58 33.43 9.42 26.45
C ALA A 58 32.33 10.17 27.22
N TYR A 59 31.12 10.06 26.72
CA TYR A 59 29.93 10.59 27.36
C TYR A 59 29.31 9.54 28.26
N ASN A 60 29.62 9.58 29.53
CA ASN A 60 28.93 8.75 30.52
C ASN A 60 27.54 9.33 30.79
N ARG A 61 26.53 8.63 30.27
CA ARG A 61 25.13 9.01 30.47
C ARG A 61 24.75 8.77 31.94
N VAL A 62 24.67 9.82 32.71
CA VAL A 62 24.27 9.79 34.13
C VAL A 62 22.76 9.57 34.31
N ALA A 63 21.96 9.70 33.21
CA ALA A 63 20.52 9.49 33.28
C ALA A 63 20.22 8.04 33.59
N LYS A 64 19.50 7.77 34.69
CA LYS A 64 18.96 6.44 35.03
C LYS A 64 18.18 5.91 33.85
N THR A 65 18.47 4.68 33.42
CA THR A 65 17.69 3.98 32.41
C THR A 65 16.24 3.89 32.92
N ARG A 66 15.29 4.39 32.15
CA ARG A 66 13.87 4.30 32.49
C ARG A 66 13.49 2.82 32.62
N VAL A 67 13.17 2.39 33.83
CA VAL A 67 12.72 1.01 34.08
C VAL A 67 11.24 0.91 33.69
N LEU A 68 10.92 -0.06 32.86
CA LEU A 68 9.53 -0.34 32.51
C LEU A 68 8.81 -1.03 33.68
N PRO A 69 7.50 -0.79 33.85
CA PRO A 69 6.69 -1.53 34.82
C PRO A 69 6.75 -3.04 34.54
N SER A 70 6.74 -3.84 35.60
CA SER A 70 6.84 -5.31 35.48
C SER A 70 5.71 -5.92 34.63
N ALA A 71 4.51 -5.36 34.68
CA ALA A 71 3.39 -5.76 33.84
C ALA A 71 3.67 -5.58 32.34
N VAL A 72 4.29 -4.44 31.95
CA VAL A 72 4.67 -4.18 30.56
C VAL A 72 5.74 -5.15 30.10
N VAL A 73 6.73 -5.43 30.95
CA VAL A 73 7.80 -6.40 30.66
C VAL A 73 7.24 -7.81 30.47
N LYS A 74 6.32 -8.24 31.33
CA LYS A 74 5.62 -9.53 31.19
C LYS A 74 4.82 -9.59 29.89
N GLN A 75 4.14 -8.51 29.51
CA GLN A 75 3.38 -8.45 28.27
C GLN A 75 4.29 -8.52 27.02
N ILE A 76 5.46 -7.85 27.04
CA ILE A 76 6.46 -7.99 25.97
C ILE A 76 6.87 -9.46 25.80
N HIS A 77 7.13 -10.16 26.90
CA HIS A 77 7.52 -11.58 26.85
C HIS A 77 6.39 -12.44 26.26
N LYS A 78 5.15 -12.25 26.74
CA LYS A 78 3.97 -12.97 26.22
C LYS A 78 3.78 -12.77 24.71
N GLU A 79 3.92 -11.55 24.23
CA GLU A 79 3.81 -11.23 22.80
C GLU A 79 4.92 -11.90 21.97
N LEU A 80 6.14 -11.95 22.49
CA LEU A 80 7.27 -12.63 21.83
C LEU A 80 7.03 -14.15 21.75
N GLU A 81 6.45 -14.76 22.79
CA GLU A 81 6.08 -16.19 22.77
C GLU A 81 5.00 -16.49 21.73
N ILE A 82 3.96 -15.65 21.63
CA ILE A 82 2.91 -15.80 20.62
C ILE A 82 3.53 -15.74 19.22
N GLU A 83 4.39 -14.77 18.96
CA GLU A 83 5.08 -14.62 17.68
C GLU A 83 6.00 -15.80 17.36
N ARG A 84 6.68 -16.36 18.36
CA ARG A 84 7.48 -17.58 18.20
C ARG A 84 6.59 -18.74 17.74
N GLY A 85 5.41 -18.89 18.31
CA GLY A 85 4.43 -19.88 17.88
C GLY A 85 4.02 -19.71 16.41
N PHE A 86 3.84 -18.46 15.95
CA PHE A 86 3.53 -18.21 14.55
C PHE A 86 4.70 -18.57 13.61
N ILE A 87 5.94 -18.25 13.99
CA ILE A 87 7.14 -18.56 13.19
C ILE A 87 7.36 -20.07 13.10
N GLN A 88 7.07 -20.82 14.17
CA GLN A 88 7.22 -22.27 14.23
C GLN A 88 6.09 -23.04 13.55
N ASN A 89 4.97 -22.39 13.23
CA ASN A 89 3.84 -23.03 12.57
C ASN A 89 4.05 -23.06 11.05
N PRO A 90 4.21 -24.25 10.42
CA PRO A 90 4.44 -24.37 8.99
C PRO A 90 3.28 -23.88 8.12
N ALA A 91 2.05 -23.77 8.66
CA ALA A 91 0.90 -23.21 7.97
C ALA A 91 0.93 -21.66 7.90
N MET A 92 1.84 -21.01 8.64
CA MET A 92 1.97 -19.55 8.66
C MET A 92 3.04 -19.10 7.69
N PRO A 93 2.75 -18.16 6.77
CA PRO A 93 3.76 -17.59 5.86
C PRO A 93 4.61 -16.51 6.57
N ILE A 94 5.10 -16.79 7.78
CA ILE A 94 5.83 -15.87 8.66
C ILE A 94 7.16 -16.50 9.03
N MET A 95 8.28 -15.83 8.69
CA MET A 95 9.63 -16.32 8.99
C MET A 95 10.38 -15.48 10.04
N PHE A 96 9.93 -14.26 10.34
CA PHE A 96 10.63 -13.34 11.21
C PHE A 96 9.67 -12.63 12.17
N TYR A 97 10.17 -12.27 13.36
CA TYR A 97 9.44 -11.42 14.29
C TYR A 97 9.12 -10.04 13.70
N ASN A 98 7.92 -9.53 13.95
CA ASN A 98 7.59 -8.12 13.70
C ASN A 98 7.56 -7.34 15.01
N TYR A 99 8.73 -6.82 15.44
CA TYR A 99 8.85 -6.09 16.70
C TYR A 99 7.99 -4.82 16.77
N ALA A 100 7.63 -4.24 15.62
CA ALA A 100 6.69 -3.12 15.60
C ALA A 100 5.24 -3.58 15.84
N ALA A 101 4.83 -4.74 15.32
CA ALA A 101 3.52 -5.33 15.62
C ALA A 101 3.42 -5.77 17.08
N ILE A 102 4.49 -6.37 17.64
CA ILE A 102 4.59 -6.72 19.06
C ILE A 102 4.45 -5.46 19.93
N ARG A 103 5.18 -4.39 19.62
CA ARG A 103 5.05 -3.10 20.29
C ARG A 103 3.60 -2.64 20.33
N ASP A 104 2.94 -2.62 19.16
CA ASP A 104 1.56 -2.18 19.04
C ASP A 104 0.60 -3.03 19.90
N GLY A 105 0.82 -4.34 19.95
CA GLY A 105 0.06 -5.26 20.83
C GLY A 105 0.26 -4.96 22.32
N VAL A 106 1.50 -4.67 22.73
CA VAL A 106 1.81 -4.28 24.11
C VAL A 106 1.19 -2.92 24.44
N GLU A 107 1.23 -1.93 23.54
CA GLU A 107 0.61 -0.63 23.75
C GLU A 107 -0.91 -0.74 23.91
N VAL A 108 -1.56 -1.55 23.08
CA VAL A 108 -3.02 -1.80 23.18
C VAL A 108 -3.37 -2.47 24.51
N SER A 109 -2.59 -3.46 24.95
CA SER A 109 -2.88 -4.24 26.14
C SER A 109 -2.58 -3.51 27.45
N THR A 110 -1.58 -2.62 27.46
CA THR A 110 -1.05 -2.01 28.68
C THR A 110 -1.25 -0.49 28.78
N GLY A 111 -1.65 0.16 27.67
CA GLY A 111 -1.70 1.62 27.56
C GLY A 111 -0.31 2.29 27.57
N HIS A 112 0.78 1.52 27.61
CA HIS A 112 2.15 2.03 27.71
C HIS A 112 2.79 2.20 26.32
N SER A 113 3.15 3.44 26.00
CA SER A 113 3.88 3.72 24.76
C SER A 113 5.36 3.35 24.91
N LEU A 114 5.88 2.57 23.97
CA LEU A 114 7.29 2.17 23.89
C LEU A 114 7.80 2.15 22.45
N SER A 115 9.12 2.15 22.30
CA SER A 115 9.74 2.05 20.98
C SER A 115 9.88 0.58 20.55
N ALA A 116 9.85 0.33 19.23
CA ALA A 116 10.18 -0.99 18.70
C ALA A 116 11.60 -1.42 19.08
N GLN A 117 12.54 -0.46 19.24
CA GLN A 117 13.89 -0.75 19.71
C GLN A 117 13.91 -1.31 21.15
N THR A 118 12.99 -0.86 22.00
CA THR A 118 12.83 -1.41 23.35
C THR A 118 12.45 -2.88 23.30
N VAL A 119 11.47 -3.24 22.45
CA VAL A 119 11.08 -4.64 22.23
C VAL A 119 12.25 -5.47 21.69
N ILE A 120 13.01 -4.95 20.70
CA ILE A 120 14.19 -5.61 20.15
C ILE A 120 15.25 -5.87 21.23
N ASN A 121 15.46 -4.93 22.14
CA ASN A 121 16.43 -5.10 23.22
C ASN A 121 16.03 -6.23 24.18
N TYR A 122 14.74 -6.33 24.53
CA TYR A 122 14.21 -7.45 25.30
C TYR A 122 14.28 -8.77 24.52
N ALA A 123 13.94 -8.76 23.24
CA ALA A 123 14.03 -9.92 22.37
C ALA A 123 15.45 -10.48 22.30
N ARG A 124 16.47 -9.61 22.16
CA ARG A 124 17.88 -10.02 22.21
C ARG A 124 18.25 -10.64 23.55
N ARG A 125 17.83 -10.00 24.66
CA ARG A 125 18.12 -10.47 26.01
C ARG A 125 17.53 -11.85 26.30
N TRP A 126 16.38 -12.18 25.71
CA TRP A 126 15.66 -13.43 25.95
C TRP A 126 15.77 -14.46 24.84
N GLY A 127 16.61 -14.23 23.82
CA GLY A 127 16.85 -15.18 22.73
C GLY A 127 15.77 -15.23 21.65
N PHE A 128 14.90 -14.22 21.57
CA PHE A 128 13.86 -14.10 20.52
C PHE A 128 14.32 -13.27 19.32
N TYR A 129 15.62 -12.93 19.23
CA TYR A 129 16.10 -12.10 18.13
C TYR A 129 16.54 -12.97 16.95
N ILE A 130 15.92 -12.72 15.78
CA ILE A 130 16.33 -13.33 14.50
C ILE A 130 16.85 -12.20 13.62
N GLU A 131 18.10 -12.32 13.16
CA GLU A 131 18.70 -11.34 12.25
C GLU A 131 18.09 -11.47 10.86
N ARG A 132 17.69 -10.33 10.28
CA ARG A 132 17.22 -10.30 8.89
C ARG A 132 18.37 -10.07 7.95
N PRO A 133 18.43 -10.78 6.79
CA PRO A 133 19.45 -10.53 5.78
C PRO A 133 19.38 -9.06 5.33
N LYS A 134 20.55 -8.42 5.24
CA LYS A 134 20.66 -7.05 4.75
C LYS A 134 20.57 -7.05 3.23
N HIS A 135 19.54 -6.45 2.67
CA HIS A 135 19.48 -6.18 1.24
C HIS A 135 20.37 -5.00 0.87
N LYS A 136 21.37 -5.24 0.03
CA LYS A 136 22.14 -4.21 -0.64
C LYS A 136 21.36 -3.78 -1.90
N GLY A 137 20.41 -2.89 -1.76
CA GLY A 137 19.67 -2.32 -2.87
C GLY A 137 19.84 -0.81 -2.93
N HIS A 138 20.32 -0.30 -4.06
CA HIS A 138 20.27 1.13 -4.35
C HIS A 138 18.88 1.44 -4.92
N SER A 139 17.98 1.99 -4.09
CA SER A 139 16.71 2.51 -4.55
C SER A 139 16.83 4.00 -4.80
N ARG A 140 16.51 4.47 -6.00
CA ARG A 140 16.33 5.89 -6.26
C ARG A 140 15.06 6.37 -5.55
N GLU A 141 15.16 7.46 -4.83
CA GLU A 141 14.01 8.17 -4.29
C GLU A 141 13.40 9.01 -5.41
N VAL A 142 12.26 8.56 -5.93
CA VAL A 142 11.45 9.32 -6.89
C VAL A 142 10.23 9.83 -6.14
N LEU A 143 10.11 11.14 -6.00
CA LEU A 143 8.96 11.79 -5.37
C LEU A 143 8.18 12.55 -6.44
N THR A 144 6.86 12.54 -6.31
CA THR A 144 5.96 13.42 -7.06
C THR A 144 5.65 14.64 -6.21
N ASP A 145 5.43 15.80 -6.85
CA ASP A 145 5.30 17.08 -6.14
C ASP A 145 3.91 17.31 -5.54
N SER A 146 2.88 16.65 -6.08
CA SER A 146 1.49 16.90 -5.71
C SER A 146 0.70 15.61 -5.54
N VAL A 147 -0.29 15.61 -4.66
CA VAL A 147 -1.26 14.50 -4.51
C VAL A 147 -2.14 14.40 -5.76
N GLY A 148 -2.48 13.17 -6.16
CA GLY A 148 -3.26 12.91 -7.37
C GLY A 148 -2.49 13.05 -8.68
N MET A 149 -1.19 13.41 -8.64
CA MET A 149 -0.35 13.48 -9.84
C MET A 149 -0.08 12.09 -10.43
N LEU A 150 0.21 11.11 -9.57
CA LEU A 150 0.47 9.72 -9.95
C LEU A 150 -0.19 8.78 -8.94
N LEU A 151 -1.08 7.92 -9.43
CA LEU A 151 -1.78 6.92 -8.65
C LEU A 151 -1.22 5.54 -8.99
N GLN A 152 -0.52 4.90 -8.06
CA GLN A 152 -0.02 3.55 -8.26
C GLN A 152 -1.12 2.55 -7.96
N HIS A 153 -1.38 1.64 -8.89
CA HIS A 153 -2.45 0.66 -8.81
C HIS A 153 -1.92 -0.74 -9.07
N ASP A 154 -2.32 -1.67 -8.22
CA ASP A 154 -1.81 -3.04 -8.27
C ASP A 154 -2.71 -4.03 -7.54
N ALA A 155 -2.50 -5.32 -7.80
CA ALA A 155 -3.12 -6.43 -7.08
C ALA A 155 -2.09 -7.38 -6.49
N SER A 156 -2.45 -8.06 -5.42
CA SER A 156 -1.59 -9.07 -4.78
C SER A 156 -2.40 -10.26 -4.31
N LEU A 157 -2.18 -11.40 -4.94
CA LEU A 157 -2.77 -12.69 -4.54
C LEU A 157 -1.96 -13.29 -3.40
N HIS A 158 -2.59 -13.50 -2.23
CA HIS A 158 -1.91 -14.02 -1.06
C HIS A 158 -2.84 -14.84 -0.16
N GLN A 159 -2.26 -15.72 0.67
CA GLN A 159 -2.95 -16.35 1.79
C GLN A 159 -3.02 -15.39 2.95
N TRP A 160 -4.17 -14.74 3.13
CA TRP A 160 -4.35 -13.69 4.16
C TRP A 160 -4.71 -14.22 5.54
N SER A 161 -5.11 -15.49 5.63
CA SER A 161 -5.37 -16.18 6.89
C SER A 161 -4.87 -17.63 6.83
N PRO A 162 -4.21 -18.13 7.89
CA PRO A 162 -3.81 -19.54 7.97
C PRO A 162 -5.02 -20.47 8.17
N TYR A 163 -6.17 -19.96 8.61
CA TYR A 163 -7.39 -20.73 8.87
C TYR A 163 -8.38 -20.74 7.70
N ALA A 164 -8.13 -19.94 6.66
CA ALA A 164 -8.94 -19.95 5.45
C ALA A 164 -8.45 -21.06 4.52
N VAL A 165 -9.19 -22.15 4.48
CA VAL A 165 -8.86 -23.32 3.65
C VAL A 165 -10.06 -23.73 2.81
N ARG A 166 -9.76 -24.33 1.65
CA ARG A 166 -10.75 -24.95 0.76
C ARG A 166 -11.27 -26.25 1.39
N SER A 167 -12.33 -26.82 0.82
CA SER A 167 -12.85 -28.14 1.19
C SER A 167 -11.84 -29.27 1.05
N ASP A 168 -10.86 -29.12 0.14
CA ASP A 168 -9.76 -30.07 -0.07
C ASP A 168 -8.55 -29.83 0.88
N GLY A 169 -8.68 -28.93 1.87
CA GLY A 169 -7.65 -28.58 2.84
C GLY A 169 -6.56 -27.63 2.31
N ARG A 170 -6.58 -27.25 1.03
CA ARG A 170 -5.61 -26.30 0.49
C ARG A 170 -5.88 -24.87 0.94
N PRO A 171 -4.83 -24.04 1.18
CA PRO A 171 -5.01 -22.65 1.56
C PRO A 171 -5.85 -21.86 0.57
N LEU A 172 -6.82 -21.10 1.08
CA LEU A 172 -7.52 -20.10 0.28
C LEU A 172 -6.62 -18.86 0.10
N LYS A 173 -6.58 -18.37 -1.12
CA LYS A 173 -5.88 -17.12 -1.47
C LYS A 173 -6.90 -16.14 -2.02
N TRP A 174 -6.77 -14.88 -1.62
CA TRP A 174 -7.62 -13.78 -2.10
C TRP A 174 -6.76 -12.67 -2.67
N SER A 175 -7.30 -11.93 -3.60
CA SER A 175 -6.62 -10.82 -4.26
C SER A 175 -6.89 -9.52 -3.52
N LEU A 176 -5.84 -8.88 -3.01
CA LEU A 176 -5.88 -7.52 -2.49
C LEU A 176 -5.61 -6.54 -3.61
N ILE A 177 -6.55 -5.66 -3.89
CA ILE A 177 -6.40 -4.56 -4.85
C ILE A 177 -6.19 -3.28 -4.08
N THR A 178 -5.17 -2.51 -4.46
CA THR A 178 -4.86 -1.22 -3.83
C THR A 178 -4.63 -0.11 -4.83
N THR A 179 -4.95 1.11 -4.41
CA THR A 179 -4.54 2.34 -5.09
C THR A 179 -3.81 3.22 -4.08
N LEU A 180 -2.57 3.57 -4.41
CA LEU A 180 -1.67 4.39 -3.59
C LEU A 180 -1.43 5.74 -4.26
N ASP A 181 -1.58 6.84 -3.53
CA ASP A 181 -1.08 8.14 -3.98
C ASP A 181 0.44 8.21 -3.87
N ASP A 182 1.13 8.49 -4.97
CA ASP A 182 2.60 8.43 -5.03
C ASP A 182 3.27 9.53 -4.20
N HIS A 183 2.65 10.72 -4.10
CA HIS A 183 3.20 11.82 -3.30
C HIS A 183 3.16 11.52 -1.80
N SER A 184 1.98 11.22 -1.29
CA SER A 184 1.75 11.07 0.15
C SER A 184 2.05 9.67 0.69
N ARG A 185 2.07 8.66 -0.17
CA ARG A 185 2.09 7.23 0.19
C ARG A 185 0.80 6.76 0.87
N LYS A 186 -0.27 7.54 0.80
CA LYS A 186 -1.57 7.18 1.35
C LYS A 186 -2.24 6.12 0.48
N LEU A 187 -2.71 5.06 1.10
CA LEU A 187 -3.60 4.10 0.46
C LEU A 187 -4.98 4.76 0.31
N LEU A 188 -5.33 5.12 -0.92
CA LEU A 188 -6.62 5.72 -1.24
C LEU A 188 -7.72 4.66 -1.31
N TYR A 189 -7.36 3.45 -1.72
CA TYR A 189 -8.20 2.28 -1.75
C TYR A 189 -7.42 1.03 -1.36
N ALA A 190 -8.08 0.12 -0.65
CA ALA A 190 -7.63 -1.25 -0.42
C ALA A 190 -8.86 -2.14 -0.25
N GLY A 191 -9.04 -3.11 -1.12
CA GLY A 191 -10.16 -4.04 -1.11
C GLY A 191 -9.72 -5.48 -1.35
N LEU A 192 -10.31 -6.43 -0.61
CA LEU A 192 -10.02 -7.85 -0.73
C LEU A 192 -11.13 -8.52 -1.54
N PHE A 193 -10.76 -9.27 -2.57
CA PHE A 193 -11.65 -9.97 -3.49
C PHE A 193 -11.31 -11.45 -3.56
N GLU A 194 -12.30 -12.30 -3.80
CA GLU A 194 -12.08 -13.73 -3.97
C GLU A 194 -11.18 -14.02 -5.17
N HIS A 195 -11.39 -13.27 -6.25
CA HIS A 195 -10.59 -13.37 -7.48
C HIS A 195 -10.24 -11.98 -8.00
N GLU A 196 -9.09 -11.88 -8.64
CA GLU A 196 -8.72 -10.69 -9.39
C GLU A 196 -9.53 -10.66 -10.70
N SER A 197 -10.25 -9.57 -10.93
CA SER A 197 -11.08 -9.37 -12.11
C SER A 197 -11.06 -7.92 -12.58
N ALA A 198 -11.39 -7.67 -13.84
CA ALA A 198 -11.52 -6.31 -14.35
C ALA A 198 -12.55 -5.50 -13.55
N TRP A 199 -13.64 -6.14 -13.10
CA TRP A 199 -14.66 -5.48 -12.29
C TRP A 199 -14.13 -5.07 -10.90
N ALA A 200 -13.35 -5.89 -10.26
CA ALA A 200 -12.72 -5.56 -8.97
C ALA A 200 -11.80 -4.34 -9.09
N HIS A 201 -11.05 -4.22 -10.19
CA HIS A 201 -10.22 -3.04 -10.48
C HIS A 201 -11.07 -1.80 -10.82
N ILE A 202 -12.19 -1.96 -11.54
CA ILE A 202 -13.13 -0.87 -11.84
C ILE A 202 -13.79 -0.37 -10.54
N THR A 203 -14.18 -1.27 -9.64
CA THR A 203 -14.72 -0.92 -8.31
C THR A 203 -13.72 -0.10 -7.49
N ALA A 204 -12.43 -0.48 -7.52
CA ALA A 204 -11.38 0.29 -6.87
C ALA A 204 -11.23 1.70 -7.47
N LEU A 205 -11.23 1.78 -8.80
CA LEU A 205 -11.17 3.05 -9.54
C LEU A 205 -12.35 3.96 -9.20
N GLU A 206 -13.57 3.43 -9.26
CA GLU A 206 -14.81 4.16 -8.92
C GLU A 206 -14.74 4.73 -7.49
N SER A 207 -14.38 3.88 -6.52
CA SER A 207 -14.23 4.29 -5.12
C SER A 207 -13.24 5.44 -4.94
N VAL A 208 -12.10 5.42 -5.63
CA VAL A 208 -11.10 6.51 -5.57
C VAL A 208 -11.64 7.77 -6.20
N VAL A 209 -12.22 7.68 -7.40
CA VAL A 209 -12.73 8.85 -8.12
C VAL A 209 -13.89 9.52 -7.41
N LEU A 210 -14.84 8.74 -6.88
CA LEU A 210 -15.98 9.30 -6.15
C LEU A 210 -15.59 9.95 -4.82
N LYS A 211 -14.52 9.45 -4.17
CA LYS A 211 -14.08 9.95 -2.86
C LYS A 211 -13.09 11.11 -2.94
N TYR A 212 -12.14 11.05 -3.88
CA TYR A 212 -11.03 12.00 -3.97
C TYR A 212 -11.08 12.86 -5.23
N GLY A 213 -11.82 12.44 -6.25
CA GLY A 213 -11.82 13.04 -7.58
C GLY A 213 -10.91 12.32 -8.56
N ILE A 214 -10.82 12.89 -9.77
CA ILE A 214 -9.93 12.41 -10.86
C ILE A 214 -8.54 13.00 -10.69
N GLY A 215 -7.52 12.12 -10.67
CA GLY A 215 -6.11 12.51 -10.72
C GLY A 215 -5.62 12.73 -12.15
N ILE A 216 -4.29 12.79 -12.34
CA ILE A 216 -3.71 12.94 -13.70
C ILE A 216 -3.55 11.56 -14.35
N GLN A 217 -2.90 10.61 -13.67
CA GLN A 217 -2.59 9.32 -14.29
C GLN A 217 -2.50 8.18 -13.28
N TYR A 218 -2.83 6.99 -13.79
CA TYR A 218 -2.59 5.72 -13.12
C TYR A 218 -1.30 5.08 -13.60
N TYR A 219 -0.57 4.45 -12.68
CA TYR A 219 0.64 3.69 -12.94
C TYR A 219 0.43 2.23 -12.54
N SER A 220 0.44 1.33 -13.50
CA SER A 220 0.23 -0.10 -13.29
C SER A 220 1.35 -0.92 -13.95
N ASP A 221 1.33 -2.24 -13.76
CA ASP A 221 2.21 -3.15 -14.50
C ASP A 221 1.67 -3.46 -15.90
N ASN A 222 2.38 -4.36 -16.59
CA ASN A 222 1.99 -4.87 -17.89
C ASN A 222 1.10 -6.12 -17.79
N HIS A 223 0.35 -6.30 -16.67
CA HIS A 223 -0.57 -7.42 -16.55
C HIS A 223 -1.71 -7.30 -17.60
N ALA A 224 -2.25 -8.44 -18.03
CA ALA A 224 -3.26 -8.49 -19.10
C ALA A 224 -4.55 -7.69 -18.79
N ILE A 225 -4.90 -7.55 -17.52
CA ILE A 225 -6.04 -6.71 -17.07
C ILE A 225 -5.83 -5.23 -17.39
N PHE A 226 -4.57 -4.78 -17.42
CA PHE A 226 -4.21 -3.37 -17.63
C PHE A 226 -3.76 -3.07 -19.04
N ARG A 227 -3.14 -4.05 -19.73
CA ARG A 227 -2.58 -3.86 -21.06
C ARG A 227 -2.77 -5.08 -21.94
N TYR A 228 -3.32 -4.87 -23.12
CA TYR A 228 -3.29 -5.89 -24.17
C TYR A 228 -1.90 -5.94 -24.83
N VAL A 229 -1.31 -7.13 -24.88
CA VAL A 229 -0.05 -7.38 -25.59
C VAL A 229 -0.32 -8.53 -26.57
N ALA A 230 -0.27 -8.25 -27.87
CA ALA A 230 -0.40 -9.29 -28.89
C ALA A 230 0.71 -10.35 -28.70
N ASN A 231 0.36 -11.62 -28.83
CA ASN A 231 1.27 -12.77 -28.77
C ASN A 231 1.89 -13.07 -27.39
N ARG A 232 1.35 -12.59 -26.30
CA ARG A 232 1.77 -13.03 -24.96
C ARG A 232 0.90 -14.23 -24.56
N ASP A 233 1.54 -15.38 -24.38
CA ASP A 233 0.90 -16.55 -23.77
C ASP A 233 0.42 -16.19 -22.35
N MET A 234 -0.87 -16.03 -22.22
CA MET A 234 -1.52 -15.68 -20.95
C MET A 234 -1.74 -16.94 -20.14
N ASN A 235 -0.73 -17.47 -19.45
CA ASN A 235 -0.85 -18.60 -18.49
C ASN A 235 -1.92 -19.65 -18.88
N GLY A 236 -1.91 -20.11 -20.14
CA GLY A 236 -2.88 -21.07 -20.68
C GLY A 236 -4.25 -20.51 -21.05
N MET A 237 -4.52 -19.21 -20.87
CA MET A 237 -5.71 -18.57 -21.43
C MET A 237 -5.34 -17.84 -22.72
N SER A 238 -5.83 -18.34 -23.86
CA SER A 238 -5.70 -17.63 -25.13
C SER A 238 -6.56 -16.37 -25.13
N ALA A 239 -6.14 -15.36 -25.94
CA ALA A 239 -6.95 -14.15 -26.16
C ALA A 239 -8.39 -14.49 -26.56
N ALA A 240 -8.59 -15.59 -27.30
CA ALA A 240 -9.89 -16.13 -27.67
C ALA A 240 -10.74 -16.56 -26.45
N ASN A 241 -10.14 -17.11 -25.38
CA ASN A 241 -10.88 -17.46 -24.17
C ASN A 241 -11.26 -16.22 -23.35
N TYR A 242 -10.42 -15.20 -23.29
CA TYR A 242 -10.75 -13.92 -22.65
C TYR A 242 -11.88 -13.20 -23.39
N GLN A 243 -11.81 -13.14 -24.72
CA GLN A 243 -12.86 -12.63 -25.59
C GLN A 243 -14.16 -13.45 -25.44
N ARG A 244 -14.06 -14.78 -25.28
CA ARG A 244 -15.19 -15.68 -25.12
C ARG A 244 -15.87 -15.53 -23.75
N ILE A 245 -15.13 -15.28 -22.67
CA ILE A 245 -15.69 -15.08 -21.32
C ILE A 245 -16.42 -13.74 -21.23
N LEU A 246 -15.83 -12.65 -21.73
CA LEU A 246 -16.45 -11.33 -21.74
C LEU A 246 -17.29 -11.07 -22.99
N GLY A 247 -17.15 -11.92 -24.05
CA GLY A 247 -17.87 -11.79 -25.32
C GLY A 247 -17.64 -10.45 -26.00
N THR A 248 -16.44 -9.87 -25.88
CA THR A 248 -16.08 -8.58 -26.47
C THR A 248 -14.93 -8.74 -27.44
N ASP A 249 -15.04 -8.13 -28.62
CA ASP A 249 -13.97 -8.00 -29.59
C ASP A 249 -13.03 -6.80 -29.29
N ASP A 250 -13.28 -6.13 -28.19
CA ASP A 250 -12.56 -4.91 -27.82
C ASP A 250 -11.16 -5.23 -27.31
N ILE A 251 -10.15 -4.71 -27.99
CA ILE A 251 -8.72 -4.95 -27.72
C ILE A 251 -8.26 -4.19 -26.46
N ALA A 252 -8.94 -3.10 -26.10
CA ALA A 252 -8.55 -2.32 -24.94
C ALA A 252 -9.08 -2.94 -23.65
N PRO A 253 -8.24 -3.17 -22.61
CA PRO A 253 -8.67 -3.69 -21.34
C PRO A 253 -9.79 -2.83 -20.71
N GLN A 254 -10.81 -3.47 -20.16
CA GLN A 254 -12.01 -2.82 -19.62
C GLN A 254 -11.67 -1.75 -18.55
N TRP A 255 -10.75 -2.06 -17.67
CA TRP A 255 -10.31 -1.11 -16.65
C TRP A 255 -9.67 0.15 -17.26
N LYS A 256 -8.81 -0.01 -18.30
CA LYS A 256 -8.19 1.11 -19.00
C LYS A 256 -9.24 2.02 -19.64
N GLN A 257 -10.25 1.44 -20.28
CA GLN A 257 -11.36 2.20 -20.85
C GLN A 257 -12.07 3.08 -19.81
N CYS A 258 -12.27 2.54 -18.59
CA CYS A 258 -12.86 3.31 -17.48
C CYS A 258 -11.96 4.45 -17.01
N VAL A 259 -10.64 4.22 -16.89
CA VAL A 259 -9.66 5.26 -16.53
C VAL A 259 -9.68 6.40 -17.55
N GLU A 260 -9.63 6.07 -18.83
CA GLU A 260 -9.64 7.03 -19.93
C GLU A 260 -10.98 7.76 -20.05
N ALA A 261 -12.10 7.06 -19.86
CA ALA A 261 -13.44 7.66 -19.82
C ALA A 261 -13.61 8.63 -18.65
N ALA A 262 -12.96 8.39 -17.53
CA ALA A 262 -12.90 9.32 -16.39
C ALA A 262 -11.96 10.52 -16.64
N GLY A 263 -11.24 10.55 -17.77
CA GLY A 263 -10.33 11.65 -18.14
C GLY A 263 -8.93 11.57 -17.55
N MET A 264 -8.48 10.38 -17.15
CA MET A 264 -7.13 10.09 -16.68
C MET A 264 -6.31 9.31 -17.71
N LYS A 265 -4.98 9.30 -17.54
CA LYS A 265 -4.07 8.52 -18.39
C LYS A 265 -3.64 7.23 -17.68
N VAL A 266 -3.26 6.23 -18.45
CA VAL A 266 -2.61 5.01 -17.95
C VAL A 266 -1.17 4.99 -18.42
N THR A 267 -0.25 4.81 -17.48
CA THR A 267 1.20 4.64 -17.73
C THR A 267 1.62 3.30 -17.17
N TYR A 268 2.48 2.58 -17.88
CA TYR A 268 2.90 1.25 -17.52
C TYR A 268 4.34 1.23 -17.01
N ALA A 269 4.59 0.40 -16.00
CA ALA A 269 5.93 0.17 -15.48
C ALA A 269 6.80 -0.51 -16.56
N LEU A 270 7.98 0.04 -16.81
CA LEU A 270 8.93 -0.50 -17.77
C LEU A 270 9.75 -1.65 -17.17
N SER A 271 9.85 -1.72 -15.85
CA SER A 271 10.53 -2.80 -15.13
C SER A 271 9.85 -3.12 -13.80
N PRO A 272 10.06 -4.34 -13.23
CA PRO A 272 9.54 -4.71 -11.92
C PRO A 272 10.02 -3.77 -10.80
N GLU A 273 11.28 -3.31 -10.86
CA GLU A 273 11.86 -2.42 -9.84
C GLU A 273 11.18 -1.06 -9.79
N ALA A 274 10.58 -0.62 -10.90
CA ALA A 274 9.84 0.64 -10.97
C ALA A 274 8.58 0.63 -10.07
N LYS A 275 8.08 -0.56 -9.67
CA LYS A 275 6.92 -0.73 -8.78
C LYS A 275 7.25 -0.86 -7.30
N GLY A 276 8.53 -0.81 -6.90
CA GLY A 276 8.96 -0.99 -5.49
C GLY A 276 8.25 -0.07 -4.47
N LYS A 277 7.57 0.97 -4.91
CA LYS A 277 6.80 1.87 -4.03
C LYS A 277 5.48 1.24 -3.57
N ILE A 278 4.74 0.57 -4.47
CA ILE A 278 3.47 -0.08 -4.11
C ILE A 278 3.70 -1.44 -3.44
N GLU A 279 4.83 -2.09 -3.69
CA GLU A 279 5.19 -3.36 -3.03
C GLU A 279 5.42 -3.20 -1.50
N ARG A 280 5.88 -2.03 -1.05
CA ARG A 280 6.10 -1.78 0.39
C ARG A 280 4.83 -1.85 1.23
N PRO A 281 3.73 -1.17 0.87
CA PRO A 281 2.43 -1.35 1.52
C PRO A 281 1.96 -2.81 1.51
N TYR A 282 2.15 -3.54 0.42
CA TYR A 282 1.77 -4.96 0.36
C TYR A 282 2.53 -5.80 1.38
N ARG A 283 3.86 -5.68 1.46
CA ARG A 283 4.65 -6.40 2.48
C ARG A 283 4.21 -6.05 3.89
N TRP A 284 3.89 -4.78 4.13
CA TRP A 284 3.43 -4.32 5.43
C TRP A 284 2.05 -4.90 5.77
N LEU A 285 1.10 -4.86 4.84
CA LEU A 285 -0.24 -5.41 5.00
C LEU A 285 -0.20 -6.94 5.14
N GLN A 286 0.54 -7.64 4.27
CA GLN A 286 0.69 -9.10 4.32
C GLN A 286 1.20 -9.56 5.68
N ASP A 287 2.27 -8.95 6.18
CA ASP A 287 2.82 -9.32 7.47
C ASP A 287 1.84 -9.07 8.63
N ARG A 288 1.14 -7.94 8.63
CA ARG A 288 0.23 -7.57 9.72
C ARG A 288 -1.11 -8.28 9.69
N ILE A 289 -1.73 -8.36 8.53
CA ILE A 289 -3.05 -8.99 8.40
C ILE A 289 -2.95 -10.48 8.73
N VAL A 290 -1.93 -11.19 8.23
CA VAL A 290 -1.75 -12.62 8.51
C VAL A 290 -1.57 -12.87 10.01
N ARG A 291 -0.77 -12.05 10.72
CA ARG A 291 -0.60 -12.15 12.18
C ARG A 291 -1.90 -11.90 12.93
N ARG A 292 -2.67 -10.90 12.49
CA ARG A 292 -3.96 -10.60 13.12
C ARG A 292 -4.99 -11.67 12.84
N ALA A 293 -5.08 -12.13 11.59
CA ALA A 293 -5.97 -13.23 11.21
C ALA A 293 -5.65 -14.51 12.00
N ALA A 294 -4.37 -14.77 12.29
CA ALA A 294 -3.97 -15.88 13.15
C ALA A 294 -4.40 -15.70 14.62
N ARG A 295 -4.29 -14.50 15.16
CA ARG A 295 -4.71 -14.18 16.53
C ARG A 295 -6.22 -14.21 16.73
N GLU A 296 -6.95 -13.68 15.74
CA GLU A 296 -8.41 -13.54 15.77
C GLU A 296 -9.12 -14.75 15.16
N HIS A 297 -8.38 -15.77 14.69
CA HIS A 297 -8.89 -17.00 14.09
C HIS A 297 -9.81 -16.75 12.88
N ALA A 298 -9.51 -15.72 12.08
CA ALA A 298 -10.29 -15.35 10.92
C ALA A 298 -10.32 -16.47 9.87
N ARG A 299 -11.52 -16.91 9.45
CA ARG A 299 -11.72 -18.08 8.57
C ARG A 299 -12.27 -17.75 7.19
N ASN A 300 -12.84 -16.57 7.03
CA ASN A 300 -13.51 -16.15 5.80
C ASN A 300 -13.05 -14.75 5.37
N ILE A 301 -13.37 -14.41 4.12
CA ILE A 301 -12.96 -13.14 3.51
C ILE A 301 -13.55 -11.92 4.23
N GLN A 302 -14.75 -12.05 4.81
CA GLN A 302 -15.42 -10.92 5.47
C GLN A 302 -14.69 -10.54 6.76
N GLU A 303 -14.29 -11.52 7.56
CA GLU A 303 -13.48 -11.30 8.76
C GLU A 303 -12.13 -10.65 8.40
N VAL A 304 -11.47 -11.12 7.35
CA VAL A 304 -10.19 -10.54 6.91
C VAL A 304 -10.38 -9.13 6.32
N ARG A 305 -11.51 -8.81 5.69
CA ARG A 305 -11.85 -7.44 5.24
C ARG A 305 -11.93 -6.46 6.40
N LEU A 306 -12.48 -6.87 7.54
CA LEU A 306 -12.50 -6.04 8.77
C LEU A 306 -11.08 -5.75 9.27
N LEU A 307 -10.22 -6.78 9.30
CA LEU A 307 -8.81 -6.61 9.68
C LEU A 307 -8.07 -5.70 8.70
N LEU A 308 -8.31 -5.86 7.40
CA LEU A 308 -7.74 -5.01 6.36
C LEU A 308 -8.12 -3.54 6.59
N ALA A 309 -9.38 -3.24 6.84
CA ALA A 309 -9.84 -1.88 7.07
C ALA A 309 -9.11 -1.22 8.25
N GLN A 310 -8.93 -1.94 9.35
CA GLN A 310 -8.22 -1.46 10.55
C GLN A 310 -6.73 -1.26 10.30
N GLU A 311 -6.09 -2.16 9.55
CA GLU A 311 -4.65 -2.01 9.24
C GLU A 311 -4.40 -0.92 8.19
N VAL A 312 -5.31 -0.69 7.25
CA VAL A 312 -5.25 0.45 6.32
C VAL A 312 -5.41 1.78 7.07
N ASP A 313 -6.34 1.85 8.04
CA ASP A 313 -6.46 3.02 8.93
C ASP A 313 -5.16 3.28 9.69
N ARG A 314 -4.59 2.24 10.30
CA ARG A 314 -3.31 2.33 11.00
C ARG A 314 -2.17 2.78 10.08
N TYR A 315 -2.07 2.20 8.88
CA TYR A 315 -1.05 2.56 7.89
C TYR A 315 -1.17 4.04 7.49
N ASN A 316 -2.36 4.49 7.19
CA ASN A 316 -2.60 5.85 6.74
C ASN A 316 -2.44 6.89 7.85
N ASN A 317 -2.91 6.61 9.07
CA ASN A 317 -3.11 7.63 10.10
C ASN A 317 -2.11 7.55 11.27
N ARG A 318 -1.34 6.45 11.40
CA ARG A 318 -0.44 6.25 12.55
C ARG A 318 0.98 5.85 12.14
N GLN A 319 1.16 5.20 10.99
CA GLN A 319 2.45 4.71 10.57
C GLN A 319 3.29 5.83 9.93
N VAL A 320 4.47 6.12 10.50
CA VAL A 320 5.44 6.99 9.82
C VAL A 320 6.07 6.20 8.67
N HIS A 321 5.93 6.72 7.45
CA HIS A 321 6.48 6.07 6.26
C HIS A 321 8.00 6.26 6.20
N SER A 322 8.73 5.17 5.89
CA SER A 322 10.20 5.15 5.98
C SER A 322 10.90 6.11 5.02
N THR A 323 10.33 6.35 3.83
CA THR A 323 10.90 7.25 2.82
C THR A 323 10.54 8.71 3.10
N THR A 324 9.23 9.02 3.25
CA THR A 324 8.77 10.40 3.42
C THR A 324 8.99 10.94 4.83
N ARG A 325 9.26 10.06 5.81
CA ARG A 325 9.39 10.40 7.24
C ARG A 325 8.15 11.06 7.86
N GLU A 326 7.02 10.96 7.18
CA GLU A 326 5.75 11.52 7.56
C GLU A 326 4.65 10.45 7.62
N ILE A 327 3.56 10.76 8.32
CA ILE A 327 2.34 9.95 8.32
C ILE A 327 1.60 10.22 6.99
N PRO A 328 1.25 9.18 6.20
CA PRO A 328 0.67 9.35 4.86
C PRO A 328 -0.55 10.29 4.80
N ALA A 329 -1.49 10.15 5.73
CA ALA A 329 -2.67 11.02 5.77
C ALA A 329 -2.32 12.48 6.04
N LYS A 330 -1.39 12.74 6.99
CA LYS A 330 -0.94 14.12 7.29
C LYS A 330 -0.26 14.75 6.09
N ARG A 331 0.62 14.00 5.40
CA ARG A 331 1.29 14.49 4.20
C ARG A 331 0.29 14.79 3.08
N PHE A 332 -0.73 13.94 2.90
CA PHE A 332 -1.81 14.16 1.95
C PHE A 332 -2.57 15.45 2.27
N GLU A 333 -3.00 15.62 3.51
CA GLU A 333 -3.75 16.80 3.97
C GLU A 333 -2.94 18.09 3.85
N THR A 334 -1.66 18.07 4.24
CA THR A 334 -0.76 19.22 4.13
C THR A 334 -0.61 19.65 2.67
N ALA A 335 -0.33 18.71 1.75
CA ALA A 335 -0.21 19.01 0.33
C ALA A 335 -1.52 19.60 -0.24
N THR A 336 -2.67 19.06 0.16
CA THR A 336 -3.99 19.56 -0.27
C THR A 336 -4.24 21.00 0.23
N LYS A 337 -3.92 21.29 1.50
CA LYS A 337 -4.08 22.64 2.09
C LYS A 337 -3.14 23.67 1.45
N GLU A 338 -1.97 23.26 1.01
CA GLU A 338 -0.99 24.09 0.31
C GLU A 338 -1.31 24.27 -1.19
N GLY A 339 -2.43 23.75 -1.67
CA GLY A 339 -2.79 23.81 -3.09
C GLY A 339 -2.00 22.84 -3.99
N ARG A 340 -1.16 21.96 -3.42
CA ARG A 340 -0.41 20.94 -4.14
C ARG A 340 -1.26 19.69 -4.36
N THR A 341 -2.38 19.86 -5.08
CA THR A 341 -3.29 18.79 -5.47
C THR A 341 -3.60 18.83 -6.95
N CYS A 342 -3.59 17.66 -7.58
CA CYS A 342 -4.02 17.43 -8.95
C CYS A 342 -5.43 16.79 -9.00
N PHE A 343 -6.01 16.48 -7.86
CA PHE A 343 -7.38 15.97 -7.81
C PHE A 343 -8.36 17.06 -8.19
N ARG A 344 -9.30 16.71 -9.05
CA ARG A 344 -10.42 17.57 -9.49
C ARG A 344 -11.73 16.77 -9.42
N PRO A 345 -12.87 17.40 -9.16
CA PRO A 345 -14.17 16.72 -9.17
C PRO A 345 -14.43 16.04 -10.51
N LEU A 346 -15.11 14.89 -10.47
CA LEU A 346 -15.63 14.26 -11.67
C LEU A 346 -16.86 15.04 -12.13
N ASP A 347 -16.74 15.71 -13.26
CA ASP A 347 -17.86 16.42 -13.90
C ASP A 347 -18.38 15.59 -15.07
N ILE A 348 -19.48 14.87 -14.85
CA ILE A 348 -20.11 14.03 -15.86
C ILE A 348 -20.74 14.86 -16.99
N THR A 349 -21.05 16.15 -16.78
CA THR A 349 -21.65 17.01 -17.80
C THR A 349 -20.67 17.35 -18.91
N GLN A 350 -19.37 17.32 -18.61
CA GLN A 350 -18.28 17.52 -19.58
C GLN A 350 -17.77 16.22 -20.20
N ALA A 351 -18.26 15.07 -19.74
CA ALA A 351 -17.88 13.79 -20.30
C ALA A 351 -18.44 13.62 -21.71
N ARG A 352 -17.66 12.97 -22.58
CA ARG A 352 -18.10 12.71 -23.96
C ARG A 352 -19.27 11.73 -23.94
N PRO A 353 -20.34 11.97 -24.74
CA PRO A 353 -21.40 10.98 -24.87
C PRO A 353 -20.83 9.58 -25.19
N PRO A 354 -21.41 8.50 -24.67
CA PRO A 354 -22.75 8.36 -24.10
C PRO A 354 -22.85 8.45 -22.56
N VAL A 355 -22.08 9.29 -21.88
CA VAL A 355 -22.07 9.37 -20.42
C VAL A 355 -23.28 10.17 -19.93
N THR A 356 -24.21 9.48 -19.26
CA THR A 356 -25.37 10.11 -18.58
C THR A 356 -25.29 9.97 -17.06
N SER A 357 -24.44 9.09 -16.57
CA SER A 357 -24.18 8.88 -15.14
C SER A 357 -22.78 8.29 -14.93
N THR A 358 -22.33 8.24 -13.68
CA THR A 358 -21.06 7.57 -13.31
C THR A 358 -21.03 6.09 -13.73
N LYS A 359 -22.20 5.44 -13.80
CA LYS A 359 -22.35 4.05 -14.26
C LYS A 359 -21.97 3.86 -15.74
N ASP A 360 -21.98 4.91 -16.56
CA ASP A 360 -21.51 4.83 -17.94
C ASP A 360 -19.99 4.94 -18.06
N ILE A 361 -19.34 5.43 -17.01
CA ILE A 361 -17.88 5.46 -16.87
C ILE A 361 -17.37 4.16 -16.26
N PHE A 362 -17.92 3.77 -15.11
CA PHE A 362 -17.48 2.62 -14.32
C PHE A 362 -18.37 1.40 -14.63
N CYS A 363 -18.11 0.76 -15.76
CA CYS A 363 -18.86 -0.40 -16.24
C CYS A 363 -17.99 -1.33 -17.08
N LEU A 364 -18.41 -2.56 -17.21
CA LEU A 364 -17.90 -3.44 -18.25
C LEU A 364 -18.62 -3.14 -19.57
N ARG A 365 -17.88 -3.15 -20.67
CA ARG A 365 -18.43 -2.83 -22.01
C ARG A 365 -18.32 -4.04 -22.91
N THR A 366 -19.38 -4.29 -23.67
CA THR A 366 -19.38 -5.32 -24.71
C THR A 366 -20.29 -4.95 -25.85
N GLN A 367 -19.98 -5.41 -27.06
CA GLN A 367 -20.86 -5.25 -28.23
C GLN A 367 -21.67 -6.51 -28.48
N ARG A 368 -22.89 -6.34 -28.91
CA ARG A 368 -23.81 -7.44 -29.31
C ARG A 368 -24.59 -7.01 -30.54
N LYS A 369 -24.98 -8.00 -31.33
CA LYS A 369 -25.91 -7.79 -32.48
C LYS A 369 -27.32 -8.17 -32.04
N VAL A 370 -28.26 -7.33 -32.39
CA VAL A 370 -29.70 -7.59 -32.19
C VAL A 370 -30.14 -8.66 -33.17
N ASN A 371 -30.92 -9.63 -32.73
CA ASN A 371 -31.49 -10.65 -33.58
C ASN A 371 -32.85 -10.22 -34.14
N GLY A 372 -33.40 -11.00 -35.12
CA GLY A 372 -34.70 -10.73 -35.77
C GLY A 372 -35.90 -10.60 -34.81
N TYR A 373 -35.74 -11.02 -33.54
CA TYR A 373 -36.76 -10.87 -32.48
C TYR A 373 -36.54 -9.65 -31.59
N GLY A 374 -35.63 -8.76 -31.95
CA GLY A 374 -35.29 -7.59 -31.13
C GLY A 374 -34.57 -7.94 -29.84
N LYS A 375 -33.86 -9.06 -29.77
CA LYS A 375 -33.16 -9.54 -28.56
C LYS A 375 -31.66 -9.66 -28.77
N ILE A 376 -30.92 -9.63 -27.65
CA ILE A 376 -29.50 -9.97 -27.58
C ILE A 376 -29.27 -11.07 -26.55
N SER A 377 -28.15 -11.80 -26.67
CA SER A 377 -27.73 -12.77 -25.65
C SER A 377 -26.59 -12.19 -24.80
N LEU A 378 -26.73 -12.26 -23.46
CA LEU A 378 -25.73 -11.93 -22.50
C LEU A 378 -25.59 -13.04 -21.46
N ALA A 379 -24.42 -13.66 -21.38
CA ALA A 379 -24.14 -14.74 -20.43
C ALA A 379 -25.21 -15.89 -20.44
N GLY A 380 -25.72 -16.25 -21.64
CA GLY A 380 -26.76 -17.25 -21.80
C GLY A 380 -28.20 -16.76 -21.63
N THR A 381 -28.39 -15.53 -21.11
CA THR A 381 -29.72 -14.93 -20.95
C THR A 381 -30.10 -14.09 -22.17
N GLN A 382 -31.35 -14.25 -22.64
CA GLN A 382 -31.92 -13.44 -23.72
C GLN A 382 -32.52 -12.16 -23.15
N LEU A 383 -32.03 -11.00 -23.61
CA LEU A 383 -32.53 -9.68 -23.19
C LEU A 383 -33.21 -8.98 -24.36
N SER A 384 -34.38 -8.41 -24.11
CA SER A 384 -35.11 -7.60 -25.10
C SER A 384 -34.45 -6.20 -25.17
N VAL A 385 -34.09 -5.76 -26.38
CA VAL A 385 -33.50 -4.45 -26.57
C VAL A 385 -34.60 -3.39 -26.57
N PRO A 386 -34.47 -2.30 -25.81
CA PRO A 386 -35.41 -1.20 -25.83
C PRO A 386 -35.50 -0.57 -27.24
N GLY A 387 -36.71 -0.38 -27.73
CA GLY A 387 -36.98 0.17 -29.07
C GLY A 387 -36.98 -0.91 -30.17
N HIS A 388 -37.42 -0.52 -31.35
CA HIS A 388 -37.43 -1.40 -32.53
C HIS A 388 -36.15 -1.21 -33.34
N LEU A 389 -35.28 -2.21 -33.36
CA LEU A 389 -34.03 -2.19 -34.09
C LEU A 389 -34.00 -3.28 -35.15
N PRO A 390 -33.50 -3.01 -36.36
CA PRO A 390 -33.31 -4.03 -37.39
C PRO A 390 -32.41 -5.19 -36.95
N ASP A 391 -32.63 -6.36 -37.48
CA ASP A 391 -31.76 -7.51 -37.31
C ASP A 391 -30.32 -7.20 -37.72
N GLY A 392 -29.35 -7.72 -36.96
CA GLY A 392 -27.92 -7.47 -37.18
C GLY A 392 -27.41 -6.11 -36.66
N THR A 393 -28.30 -5.25 -36.14
CA THR A 393 -27.86 -3.95 -35.57
C THR A 393 -26.90 -4.16 -34.41
N ALA A 394 -25.69 -3.57 -34.50
CA ALA A 394 -24.72 -3.57 -33.40
C ALA A 394 -25.13 -2.57 -32.31
N ILE A 395 -25.12 -3.01 -31.07
CA ILE A 395 -25.34 -2.19 -29.89
C ILE A 395 -24.22 -2.42 -28.88
N THR A 396 -23.92 -1.42 -28.08
CA THR A 396 -22.98 -1.51 -26.95
C THR A 396 -23.78 -1.71 -25.67
N LEU A 397 -23.31 -2.61 -24.83
CA LEU A 397 -23.85 -2.82 -23.50
C LEU A 397 -22.89 -2.26 -22.47
N HIS A 398 -23.40 -1.48 -21.53
CA HIS A 398 -22.73 -1.15 -20.29
C HIS A 398 -23.29 -2.04 -19.19
N ILE A 399 -22.42 -2.87 -18.61
CA ILE A 399 -22.80 -3.87 -17.61
C ILE A 399 -22.22 -3.44 -16.27
N ILE A 400 -23.07 -3.29 -15.29
CA ILE A 400 -22.74 -2.92 -13.92
C ILE A 400 -23.11 -4.11 -13.02
N PRO A 401 -22.16 -5.03 -12.79
CA PRO A 401 -22.39 -6.18 -11.92
C PRO A 401 -22.69 -5.73 -10.50
N ASN A 402 -23.77 -6.25 -9.96
CA ASN A 402 -24.14 -6.09 -8.56
C ASN A 402 -24.91 -7.34 -8.11
N THR A 403 -24.79 -7.71 -6.85
CA THR A 403 -25.50 -8.86 -6.30
C THR A 403 -26.68 -8.34 -5.46
N PRO A 404 -27.90 -8.85 -5.65
CA PRO A 404 -28.30 -9.96 -6.55
C PRO A 404 -28.60 -9.57 -8.01
N LEU A 405 -28.66 -8.28 -8.34
CA LEU A 405 -29.10 -7.81 -9.66
C LEU A 405 -28.00 -7.03 -10.38
N THR A 406 -27.71 -7.43 -11.61
CA THR A 406 -26.84 -6.72 -12.56
C THR A 406 -27.66 -5.73 -13.38
N GLU A 407 -27.21 -4.47 -13.46
CA GLU A 407 -27.79 -3.48 -14.37
C GLU A 407 -27.13 -3.58 -15.75
N VAL A 408 -27.92 -3.68 -16.79
CA VAL A 408 -27.48 -3.70 -18.19
C VAL A 408 -28.10 -2.51 -18.90
N ARG A 409 -27.25 -1.62 -19.43
CA ARG A 409 -27.65 -0.46 -20.23
C ARG A 409 -27.39 -0.72 -21.69
N PHE A 410 -28.34 -0.38 -22.54
CA PHE A 410 -28.31 -0.57 -23.98
C PHE A 410 -28.00 0.75 -24.66
N LEU A 411 -26.97 0.77 -25.50
CA LEU A 411 -26.50 1.98 -26.18
C LEU A 411 -26.35 1.75 -27.68
N ARG A 412 -26.74 2.75 -28.47
CA ARG A 412 -26.53 2.79 -29.92
C ARG A 412 -25.96 4.15 -30.30
N SER A 413 -24.81 4.16 -30.99
CA SER A 413 -24.20 5.40 -31.52
C SER A 413 -24.19 6.55 -30.49
N ASN A 414 -23.70 6.29 -29.27
CA ASN A 414 -23.63 7.26 -28.17
C ASN A 414 -24.99 7.70 -27.57
N THR A 415 -26.07 6.96 -27.82
CA THR A 415 -27.38 7.24 -27.21
C THR A 415 -27.77 6.05 -26.34
N VAL A 416 -28.19 6.33 -25.11
CA VAL A 416 -28.77 5.33 -24.21
C VAL A 416 -30.19 5.02 -24.66
N LEU A 417 -30.46 3.78 -25.03
CA LEU A 417 -31.78 3.29 -25.44
C LEU A 417 -32.67 2.96 -24.24
N GLY A 418 -32.04 2.51 -23.14
CA GLY A 418 -32.72 2.10 -21.93
C GLY A 418 -31.80 1.23 -21.08
N TYR A 419 -32.34 0.72 -19.96
CA TYR A 419 -31.64 -0.21 -19.08
C TYR A 419 -32.58 -1.30 -18.55
N GLN A 420 -32.02 -2.43 -18.14
CA GLN A 420 -32.73 -3.52 -17.48
C GLN A 420 -31.92 -4.01 -16.29
N GLN A 421 -32.60 -4.50 -15.29
CA GLN A 421 -31.98 -5.25 -14.20
C GLN A 421 -32.24 -6.73 -14.42
N ILE A 422 -31.20 -7.54 -14.31
CA ILE A 422 -31.25 -9.00 -14.48
C ILE A 422 -30.66 -9.65 -13.23
N GLU A 423 -31.09 -10.87 -12.92
CA GLU A 423 -30.38 -11.71 -11.95
C GLU A 423 -28.92 -11.81 -12.37
N THR A 424 -28.00 -11.65 -11.43
CA THR A 424 -26.58 -11.68 -11.77
C THR A 424 -26.16 -13.08 -12.19
N PRO A 425 -25.82 -13.29 -13.47
CA PRO A 425 -25.38 -14.60 -13.95
C PRO A 425 -24.11 -15.04 -13.22
N PRO A 426 -23.87 -16.35 -13.02
CA PRO A 426 -22.66 -16.87 -12.37
C PRO A 426 -21.37 -16.36 -13.01
N SER A 427 -21.35 -16.15 -14.33
CA SER A 427 -20.20 -15.61 -15.08
C SER A 427 -19.94 -14.12 -14.84
N LEU A 428 -20.86 -13.40 -14.18
CA LEU A 428 -20.74 -11.99 -13.78
C LEU A 428 -20.73 -11.82 -12.25
N GLN A 429 -20.60 -12.89 -11.50
CA GLN A 429 -20.35 -12.85 -10.06
C GLN A 429 -18.85 -12.68 -9.85
N PHE A 430 -18.44 -11.59 -9.19
CA PHE A 430 -17.06 -11.19 -8.98
C PHE A 430 -16.72 -11.03 -7.49
#